data_5de025e9e87954283d291443e84733d8
#
_entry.id   5de025e9e87954283d291443e84733d8
#
_cell.length_a   1.000
_cell.length_b   1.000
_cell.length_c   1.000
_cell.angle_alpha   90.00
_cell.angle_beta   90.00
_cell.angle_gamma   90.00
#
_symmetry.space_group_name_H-M   'P 1'
#
loop_
_entity.id
_entity.type
_entity.pdbx_description
1 polymer ?
#
loop_
_entity_poly.entity_id
_entity_poly.type
_entity_poly.pdbx_seq_one_letter_code
_entity_poly.pdbx_strand_id
1 'polypeptide(L)'
;MFKKTTTLIFLLIFTFGAAQTELKFNLASALILTPNIGIEVQLSEKLGYQLDTSATFFDNVEGSPFQTTQIFNELRYYPKLKEGKNERSFFIGPHVGYGMFTLRIPKFITSIVDTELKEEGSYQSGRNAYYGITIGKKIPLKNKNFNLEIFIGGGSSQSNYKYYNKEGNRIYENADLEKDFNQSGEELVYKGGVMLTYKL
;
A
#
# COMPACT_ATOMS: atom_id res chain seq x y z
N MET A 1 -33.14 -16.41 7.38
CA MET A 1 -32.11 -15.36 7.23
C MET A 1 -31.06 -15.71 6.15
N PHE A 2 -30.57 -16.93 6.05
CA PHE A 2 -29.53 -17.35 5.07
C PHE A 2 -29.87 -17.08 3.59
N LYS A 3 -31.10 -17.29 3.13
CA LYS A 3 -31.47 -17.08 1.70
C LYS A 3 -31.30 -15.63 1.22
N LYS A 4 -31.59 -14.63 2.07
CA LYS A 4 -31.46 -13.21 1.69
C LYS A 4 -29.98 -12.79 1.61
N THR A 5 -29.12 -13.35 2.46
CA THR A 5 -27.68 -13.05 2.46
C THR A 5 -27.00 -13.66 1.23
N THR A 6 -27.37 -14.89 0.84
CA THR A 6 -26.84 -15.55 -0.35
C THR A 6 -27.25 -14.81 -1.64
N THR A 7 -28.49 -14.32 -1.72
CA THR A 7 -28.96 -13.52 -2.86
C THR A 7 -28.21 -12.18 -2.97
N LEU A 8 -27.92 -11.52 -1.83
CA LEU A 8 -27.16 -10.27 -1.81
C LEU A 8 -25.71 -10.48 -2.27
N ILE A 9 -25.07 -11.56 -1.85
CA ILE A 9 -23.71 -11.94 -2.28
C ILE A 9 -23.70 -12.25 -3.78
N PHE A 10 -24.72 -12.99 -4.29
CA PHE A 10 -24.83 -13.30 -5.71
C PHE A 10 -25.07 -12.04 -6.55
N LEU A 11 -25.92 -11.10 -6.10
CA LEU A 11 -26.12 -9.81 -6.76
C LEU A 11 -24.86 -8.97 -6.81
N LEU A 12 -24.07 -8.95 -5.72
CA LEU A 12 -22.77 -8.28 -5.67
C LEU A 12 -21.79 -8.90 -6.70
N ILE A 13 -21.71 -10.23 -6.80
CA ILE A 13 -20.84 -10.91 -7.77
C ILE A 13 -21.25 -10.59 -9.21
N PHE A 14 -22.54 -10.50 -9.52
CA PHE A 14 -23.03 -10.16 -10.87
C PHE A 14 -22.76 -8.70 -11.25
N THR A 15 -22.80 -7.77 -10.30
CA THR A 15 -22.45 -6.36 -10.57
C THR A 15 -20.96 -6.18 -10.88
N PHE A 16 -20.09 -7.01 -10.31
CA PHE A 16 -18.66 -7.03 -10.65
C PHE A 16 -18.39 -7.58 -12.06
N GLY A 17 -19.22 -8.48 -12.59
CA GLY A 17 -19.07 -9.05 -13.94
C GLY A 17 -19.33 -8.07 -15.09
N ALA A 18 -20.05 -6.98 -14.84
CA ALA A 18 -20.32 -5.91 -15.83
C ALA A 18 -19.39 -4.70 -15.67
N ALA A 19 -18.60 -4.65 -14.59
CA ALA A 19 -17.70 -3.56 -14.32
C ALA A 19 -16.35 -3.79 -15.02
N GLN A 20 -15.83 -2.78 -15.70
CA GLN A 20 -14.49 -2.84 -16.27
C GLN A 20 -13.47 -3.03 -15.13
N THR A 21 -12.75 -4.14 -15.20
CA THR A 21 -11.75 -4.54 -14.18
C THR A 21 -10.35 -4.41 -14.78
N GLU A 22 -9.42 -3.90 -13.98
CA GLU A 22 -8.01 -3.80 -14.35
C GLU A 22 -7.15 -4.56 -13.32
N LEU A 23 -6.27 -5.42 -13.85
CA LEU A 23 -5.18 -6.00 -13.05
C LEU A 23 -3.97 -5.08 -13.09
N LYS A 24 -3.25 -4.99 -11.98
CA LYS A 24 -2.15 -4.05 -11.82
C LYS A 24 -0.92 -4.71 -11.22
N PHE A 25 0.25 -4.32 -11.71
CA PHE A 25 1.54 -4.75 -11.21
C PHE A 25 2.50 -3.55 -11.12
N ASN A 26 3.05 -3.29 -9.93
CA ASN A 26 3.95 -2.18 -9.71
C ASN A 26 5.39 -2.54 -10.10
N LEU A 27 5.82 -2.01 -11.23
CA LEU A 27 7.16 -2.26 -11.77
C LEU A 27 8.26 -1.67 -10.87
N ALA A 28 8.03 -0.48 -10.31
CA ALA A 28 9.01 0.18 -9.46
C ALA A 28 9.24 -0.58 -8.16
N SER A 29 8.18 -1.08 -7.52
CA SER A 29 8.30 -1.86 -6.29
C SER A 29 8.91 -3.25 -6.53
N ALA A 30 8.69 -3.84 -7.71
CA ALA A 30 9.31 -5.10 -8.09
C ALA A 30 10.83 -4.98 -8.20
N LEU A 31 11.35 -3.84 -8.68
CA LEU A 31 12.80 -3.59 -8.78
C LEU A 31 13.51 -3.58 -7.41
N ILE A 32 12.78 -3.22 -6.35
CA ILE A 32 13.28 -3.26 -4.97
C ILE A 32 12.85 -4.53 -4.23
N LEU A 33 12.49 -5.59 -4.96
CA LEU A 33 12.09 -6.90 -4.44
C LEU A 33 10.90 -6.84 -3.45
N THR A 34 10.04 -5.86 -3.62
CA THR A 34 8.79 -5.70 -2.85
C THR A 34 7.62 -5.61 -3.84
N PRO A 35 7.34 -6.68 -4.62
CA PRO A 35 6.28 -6.62 -5.61
C PRO A 35 4.95 -6.23 -4.99
N ASN A 36 4.22 -5.40 -5.72
CA ASN A 36 2.89 -4.95 -5.38
C ASN A 36 1.97 -5.27 -6.55
N ILE A 37 0.89 -5.96 -6.23
CA ILE A 37 -0.17 -6.32 -7.17
C ILE A 37 -1.48 -5.69 -6.74
N GLY A 38 -2.34 -5.36 -7.70
CA GLY A 38 -3.62 -4.75 -7.42
C GLY A 38 -4.69 -5.12 -8.41
N ILE A 39 -5.92 -4.87 -8.00
CA ILE A 39 -7.10 -4.95 -8.84
C ILE A 39 -7.88 -3.64 -8.69
N GLU A 40 -8.30 -3.05 -9.79
CA GLU A 40 -9.22 -1.92 -9.78
C GLU A 40 -10.52 -2.32 -10.49
N VAL A 41 -11.63 -2.00 -9.86
CA VAL A 41 -12.97 -2.19 -10.40
C VAL A 41 -13.60 -0.83 -10.64
N GLN A 42 -14.13 -0.61 -11.83
CA GLN A 42 -14.86 0.60 -12.17
C GLN A 42 -16.24 0.58 -11.55
N LEU A 43 -16.52 1.48 -10.61
CA LEU A 43 -17.84 1.61 -9.98
C LEU A 43 -18.79 2.51 -10.77
N SER A 44 -18.24 3.51 -11.45
CA SER A 44 -18.99 4.41 -12.36
C SER A 44 -18.03 5.05 -13.36
N GLU A 45 -18.52 5.92 -14.23
CA GLU A 45 -17.67 6.69 -15.18
C GLU A 45 -16.54 7.46 -14.45
N LYS A 46 -16.81 7.96 -13.26
CA LYS A 46 -15.90 8.80 -12.49
C LYS A 46 -15.33 8.16 -11.24
N LEU A 47 -15.81 6.98 -10.86
CA LEU A 47 -15.39 6.32 -9.63
C LEU A 47 -14.78 4.95 -9.93
N GLY A 48 -13.71 4.62 -9.22
CA GLY A 48 -13.11 3.31 -9.17
C GLY A 48 -12.79 2.91 -7.74
N TYR A 49 -12.73 1.62 -7.50
CA TYR A 49 -12.24 1.06 -6.24
C TYR A 49 -11.04 0.19 -6.55
N GLN A 50 -9.95 0.42 -5.84
CA GLN A 50 -8.73 -0.38 -5.94
C GLN A 50 -8.42 -1.07 -4.62
N LEU A 51 -8.06 -2.34 -4.75
CA LEU A 51 -7.41 -3.12 -3.72
C LEU A 51 -6.00 -3.47 -4.21
N ASP A 52 -4.97 -3.18 -3.44
CA ASP A 52 -3.61 -3.60 -3.74
C ASP A 52 -2.90 -4.16 -2.51
N THR A 53 -1.96 -5.06 -2.75
CA THR A 53 -1.14 -5.68 -1.72
C THR A 53 0.31 -5.75 -2.16
N SER A 54 1.21 -5.61 -1.21
CA SER A 54 2.66 -5.79 -1.42
C SER A 54 3.27 -6.63 -0.32
N ALA A 55 4.32 -7.34 -0.67
CA ALA A 55 5.11 -8.10 0.29
C ALA A 55 6.57 -8.18 -0.17
N THR A 56 7.50 -8.21 0.77
CA THR A 56 8.91 -8.53 0.49
C THR A 56 9.08 -10.03 0.34
N PHE A 57 9.97 -10.45 -0.59
CA PHE A 57 10.33 -11.86 -0.80
C PHE A 57 11.71 -12.23 -0.25
N PHE A 58 12.27 -11.39 0.60
CA PHE A 58 13.55 -11.70 1.24
C PHE A 58 13.44 -11.45 2.74
N ASP A 59 14.08 -12.31 3.50
CA ASP A 59 13.98 -12.30 4.96
C ASP A 59 15.02 -11.39 5.61
N ASN A 60 16.11 -11.10 4.89
CA ASN A 60 17.27 -10.46 5.48
C ASN A 60 17.98 -9.54 4.48
N VAL A 61 18.38 -8.35 4.94
CA VAL A 61 19.25 -7.42 4.23
C VAL A 61 20.42 -7.09 5.13
N GLU A 62 21.65 -7.42 4.68
CA GLU A 62 22.89 -7.16 5.41
C GLU A 62 22.88 -7.69 6.87
N GLY A 63 22.36 -8.90 7.06
CA GLY A 63 22.29 -9.52 8.41
C GLY A 63 21.16 -9.03 9.30
N SER A 64 20.23 -8.24 8.76
CA SER A 64 19.08 -7.69 9.50
C SER A 64 17.77 -8.07 8.83
N PRO A 65 16.71 -8.40 9.59
CA PRO A 65 15.42 -8.74 9.01
C PRO A 65 14.86 -7.56 8.21
N PHE A 66 14.26 -7.87 7.06
CA PHE A 66 13.56 -6.90 6.23
C PHE A 66 12.33 -7.56 5.60
N GLN A 67 11.26 -7.62 6.36
CA GLN A 67 10.00 -8.22 5.94
C GLN A 67 8.90 -7.19 6.06
N THR A 68 8.15 -6.98 5.00
CA THR A 68 6.95 -6.13 5.04
C THR A 68 5.82 -6.79 4.24
N THR A 69 4.61 -6.66 4.74
CA THR A 69 3.39 -7.02 4.01
C THR A 69 2.38 -5.91 4.22
N GLN A 70 1.77 -5.43 3.16
CA GLN A 70 0.81 -4.32 3.21
C GLN A 70 -0.38 -4.61 2.31
N ILE A 71 -1.53 -4.11 2.71
CA ILE A 71 -2.77 -4.11 1.93
C ILE A 71 -3.39 -2.72 1.99
N PHE A 72 -3.82 -2.21 0.84
CA PHE A 72 -4.47 -0.91 0.72
C PHE A 72 -5.80 -1.03 0.01
N ASN A 73 -6.78 -0.30 0.52
CA ASN A 73 -8.09 -0.05 -0.09
C ASN A 73 -8.13 1.42 -0.48
N GLU A 74 -8.51 1.72 -1.71
CA GLU A 74 -8.50 3.07 -2.27
C GLU A 74 -9.74 3.32 -3.11
N LEU A 75 -10.44 4.42 -2.81
CA LEU A 75 -11.55 4.90 -3.63
C LEU A 75 -11.03 6.00 -4.55
N ARG A 76 -11.10 5.79 -5.86
CA ARG A 76 -10.53 6.67 -6.88
C ARG A 76 -11.58 7.52 -7.55
N TYR A 77 -11.36 8.83 -7.57
CA TYR A 77 -12.15 9.77 -8.34
C TYR A 77 -11.36 10.22 -9.59
N TYR A 78 -12.00 10.13 -10.75
CA TYR A 78 -11.48 10.49 -12.05
C TYR A 78 -12.18 11.77 -12.55
N PRO A 79 -11.63 12.97 -12.32
CA PRO A 79 -12.21 14.21 -12.80
C PRO A 79 -12.13 14.29 -14.34
N LYS A 80 -13.18 14.81 -14.98
CA LYS A 80 -13.15 15.17 -16.41
C LYS A 80 -12.37 16.47 -16.56
N LEU A 81 -11.14 16.39 -17.03
CA LEU A 81 -10.28 17.58 -17.20
C LEU A 81 -10.50 18.32 -18.53
N LYS A 82 -10.95 17.62 -19.59
CA LYS A 82 -11.31 18.21 -20.90
C LYS A 82 -12.24 17.28 -21.68
N GLU A 83 -13.19 17.85 -22.43
CA GLU A 83 -13.99 17.11 -23.40
C GLU A 83 -13.11 16.47 -24.47
N GLY A 84 -13.39 15.22 -24.83
CA GLY A 84 -12.73 14.48 -25.92
C GLY A 84 -11.38 13.86 -25.60
N LYS A 85 -10.84 13.94 -24.37
CA LYS A 85 -9.68 13.18 -23.93
C LYS A 85 -10.09 12.04 -23.00
N ASN A 86 -9.29 10.95 -23.00
CA ASN A 86 -9.49 9.76 -22.15
C ASN A 86 -9.92 10.16 -20.73
N GLU A 87 -11.17 9.91 -20.42
CA GLU A 87 -11.88 10.41 -19.23
C GLU A 87 -11.27 9.92 -17.91
N ARG A 88 -10.48 8.85 -17.93
CA ARG A 88 -9.85 8.24 -16.74
C ARG A 88 -8.32 8.32 -16.79
N SER A 89 -7.78 9.48 -17.12
CA SER A 89 -6.31 9.65 -17.15
C SER A 89 -5.72 10.10 -15.82
N PHE A 90 -6.33 11.06 -15.15
CA PHE A 90 -5.91 11.54 -13.83
C PHE A 90 -6.85 11.03 -12.75
N PHE A 91 -6.33 10.72 -11.57
CA PHE A 91 -7.15 10.36 -10.43
C PHE A 91 -6.62 10.94 -9.13
N ILE A 92 -7.52 11.09 -8.19
CA ILE A 92 -7.25 11.37 -6.79
C ILE A 92 -8.16 10.47 -5.95
N GLY A 93 -7.64 9.94 -4.84
CA GLY A 93 -8.44 9.05 -4.00
C GLY A 93 -7.96 8.95 -2.57
N PRO A 94 -8.89 8.97 -1.60
CA PRO A 94 -8.57 8.56 -0.24
C PRO A 94 -8.26 7.07 -0.20
N HIS A 95 -7.32 6.71 0.67
CA HIS A 95 -6.98 5.32 0.92
C HIS A 95 -6.84 5.02 2.40
N VAL A 96 -7.07 3.78 2.75
CA VAL A 96 -6.75 3.20 4.05
C VAL A 96 -5.95 1.92 3.81
N GLY A 97 -5.00 1.65 4.69
CA GLY A 97 -4.16 0.47 4.59
C GLY A 97 -3.81 -0.12 5.94
N TYR A 98 -3.37 -1.35 5.88
CA TYR A 98 -2.83 -2.07 7.02
C TYR A 98 -1.57 -2.81 6.59
N GLY A 99 -0.56 -2.83 7.45
CA GLY A 99 0.69 -3.52 7.20
C GLY A 99 1.22 -4.22 8.44
N MET A 100 2.02 -5.23 8.19
CA MET A 100 2.88 -5.89 9.18
C MET A 100 4.32 -5.76 8.72
N PHE A 101 5.21 -5.60 9.66
CA PHE A 101 6.62 -5.49 9.35
C PHE A 101 7.49 -6.13 10.43
N THR A 102 8.63 -6.63 9.98
CA THR A 102 9.77 -6.99 10.82
C THR A 102 11.00 -6.47 10.09
N LEU A 103 11.53 -5.34 10.54
CA LEU A 103 12.61 -4.67 9.83
C LEU A 103 13.56 -3.94 10.77
N ARG A 104 14.79 -3.86 10.33
CA ARG A 104 15.73 -2.87 10.81
C ARG A 104 15.74 -1.69 9.85
N ILE A 105 15.61 -0.48 10.37
CA ILE A 105 15.69 0.71 9.54
C ILE A 105 17.11 0.80 8.94
N PRO A 106 17.25 0.86 7.61
CA PRO A 106 18.57 0.94 6.97
C PRO A 106 19.38 2.15 7.45
N LYS A 107 20.70 2.00 7.59
CA LYS A 107 21.59 3.03 8.13
C LYS A 107 21.51 4.38 7.40
N PHE A 108 21.23 4.40 6.10
CA PHE A 108 21.07 5.64 5.34
C PHE A 108 19.80 6.42 5.72
N ILE A 109 18.78 5.75 6.27
CA ILE A 109 17.56 6.39 6.77
C ILE A 109 17.81 6.86 8.22
N THR A 110 18.49 6.07 9.04
CA THR A 110 18.79 6.45 10.43
C THR A 110 19.72 7.65 10.55
N SER A 111 20.50 7.94 9.50
CA SER A 111 21.30 9.18 9.44
C SER A 111 20.46 10.44 9.20
N ILE A 112 19.22 10.29 8.74
CA ILE A 112 18.28 11.40 8.46
C ILE A 112 17.26 11.53 9.60
N VAL A 113 16.88 10.38 10.20
CA VAL A 113 15.91 10.30 11.29
C VAL A 113 16.68 9.85 12.53
N ASP A 114 16.67 10.64 13.57
CA ASP A 114 17.35 10.32 14.84
C ASP A 114 16.61 9.17 15.53
N THR A 115 16.98 7.94 15.15
CA THR A 115 16.38 6.73 15.71
C THR A 115 17.32 6.11 16.73
N GLU A 116 16.83 6.01 17.95
CA GLU A 116 17.57 5.50 19.12
C GLU A 116 17.85 3.97 19.12
N LEU A 117 17.92 3.32 17.97
CA LEU A 117 18.33 1.92 17.88
C LEU A 117 19.83 1.78 18.20
N LYS A 118 20.15 1.73 19.48
CA LYS A 118 21.53 1.75 20.02
C LYS A 118 22.28 0.43 19.85
N GLU A 119 21.58 -0.69 19.71
CA GLU A 119 22.24 -2.01 19.62
C GLU A 119 22.41 -2.47 18.17
N GLU A 120 23.62 -2.89 17.83
CA GLU A 120 23.91 -3.46 16.52
C GLU A 120 23.17 -4.79 16.33
N GLY A 121 22.35 -4.88 15.25
CA GLY A 121 21.53 -6.06 14.96
C GLY A 121 20.12 -6.02 15.56
N SER A 122 19.74 -5.02 16.36
CA SER A 122 18.38 -4.86 16.84
C SER A 122 17.42 -4.51 15.70
N TYR A 123 16.17 -4.91 15.81
CA TYR A 123 15.11 -4.68 14.81
C TYR A 123 13.76 -4.39 15.47
N GLN A 124 12.85 -3.88 14.68
CA GLN A 124 11.47 -3.62 15.07
C GLN A 124 10.55 -4.62 14.40
N SER A 125 9.54 -5.09 15.13
CA SER A 125 8.47 -5.91 14.57
C SER A 125 7.12 -5.43 15.07
N GLY A 126 6.19 -5.25 14.15
CA GLY A 126 4.90 -4.67 14.48
C GLY A 126 3.95 -4.58 13.30
N ARG A 127 3.01 -3.65 13.45
CA ARG A 127 1.95 -3.38 12.49
C ARG A 127 1.73 -1.89 12.30
N ASN A 128 1.29 -1.50 11.10
CA ASN A 128 0.97 -0.14 10.74
C ASN A 128 -0.47 -0.04 10.24
N ALA A 129 -1.14 1.04 10.63
CA ALA A 129 -2.36 1.51 10.00
C ALA A 129 -2.04 2.77 9.21
N TYR A 130 -2.51 2.84 7.97
CA TYR A 130 -2.28 3.95 7.05
C TYR A 130 -3.60 4.58 6.65
N TYR A 131 -3.64 5.90 6.56
CA TYR A 131 -4.75 6.63 5.98
C TYR A 131 -4.24 7.92 5.33
N GLY A 132 -4.72 8.18 4.11
CA GLY A 132 -4.21 9.30 3.35
C GLY A 132 -4.88 9.46 1.99
N ILE A 133 -4.15 10.11 1.09
CA ILE A 133 -4.61 10.43 -0.25
C ILE A 133 -3.56 9.96 -1.26
N THR A 134 -4.04 9.37 -2.36
CA THR A 134 -3.23 9.04 -3.54
C THR A 134 -3.63 9.94 -4.68
N ILE A 135 -2.64 10.40 -5.44
CA ILE A 135 -2.82 11.05 -6.73
C ILE A 135 -2.04 10.29 -7.79
N GLY A 136 -2.56 10.26 -9.02
CA GLY A 136 -1.86 9.59 -10.10
C GLY A 136 -2.43 9.86 -11.47
N LYS A 137 -1.74 9.30 -12.47
CA LYS A 137 -2.10 9.46 -13.87
C LYS A 137 -1.94 8.14 -14.61
N LYS A 138 -2.98 7.75 -15.37
CA LYS A 138 -2.94 6.64 -16.33
C LYS A 138 -2.54 7.16 -17.70
N ILE A 139 -1.60 6.50 -18.34
CA ILE A 139 -1.07 6.79 -19.66
C ILE A 139 -1.37 5.58 -20.53
N PRO A 140 -2.26 5.70 -21.54
CA PRO A 140 -2.57 4.58 -22.42
C PRO A 140 -1.35 4.19 -23.25
N LEU A 141 -1.13 2.88 -23.40
CA LEU A 141 -0.08 2.33 -24.26
C LEU A 141 -0.64 2.07 -25.69
N LYS A 142 0.26 1.76 -26.61
CA LYS A 142 -0.13 1.42 -28.01
C LYS A 142 -1.14 0.28 -28.06
N ASN A 143 -0.96 -0.74 -27.22
CA ASN A 143 -1.96 -1.77 -27.02
C ASN A 143 -3.04 -1.24 -26.06
N LYS A 144 -4.28 -1.12 -26.54
CA LYS A 144 -5.42 -0.53 -25.81
C LYS A 144 -5.79 -1.24 -24.50
N ASN A 145 -5.37 -2.50 -24.35
CA ASN A 145 -5.62 -3.26 -23.13
C ASN A 145 -4.63 -2.90 -22.00
N PHE A 146 -3.55 -2.18 -22.30
CA PHE A 146 -2.54 -1.83 -21.34
C PHE A 146 -2.46 -0.32 -21.09
N ASN A 147 -2.28 0.07 -19.83
CA ASN A 147 -1.91 1.42 -19.45
C ASN A 147 -0.65 1.36 -18.56
N LEU A 148 0.08 2.45 -18.54
CA LEU A 148 1.07 2.75 -17.51
C LEU A 148 0.44 3.73 -16.52
N GLU A 149 0.52 3.44 -15.23
CA GLU A 149 0.01 4.31 -14.18
C GLU A 149 1.15 4.80 -13.30
N ILE A 150 1.32 6.11 -13.19
CA ILE A 150 2.28 6.74 -12.29
C ILE A 150 1.49 7.33 -11.13
N PHE A 151 1.88 7.03 -9.91
CA PHE A 151 1.15 7.48 -8.73
C PHE A 151 2.06 7.72 -7.53
N ILE A 152 1.58 8.54 -6.61
CA ILE A 152 2.17 8.82 -5.31
C ILE A 152 1.05 8.98 -4.28
N GLY A 153 1.26 8.48 -3.09
CA GLY A 153 0.31 8.56 -1.99
C GLY A 153 1.00 8.71 -0.65
N GLY A 154 0.34 9.42 0.23
CA GLY A 154 0.84 9.68 1.57
C GLY A 154 -0.26 10.15 2.50
N GLY A 155 0.10 10.34 3.73
CA GLY A 155 -0.77 10.74 4.82
C GLY A 155 -0.21 10.25 6.14
N SER A 156 -1.06 9.93 7.09
CA SER A 156 -0.61 9.48 8.41
C SER A 156 -0.36 7.98 8.45
N SER A 157 0.74 7.60 9.07
CA SER A 157 1.10 6.22 9.42
C SER A 157 1.10 6.08 10.93
N GLN A 158 0.31 5.17 11.45
CA GLN A 158 0.27 4.86 12.88
C GLN A 158 0.78 3.46 13.12
N SER A 159 1.85 3.35 13.91
CA SER A 159 2.55 2.09 14.15
C SER A 159 2.40 1.63 15.59
N ASN A 160 2.28 0.32 15.76
CA ASN A 160 2.44 -0.35 17.04
C ASN A 160 3.50 -1.43 16.84
N TYR A 161 4.65 -1.30 17.49
CA TYR A 161 5.77 -2.20 17.31
C TYR A 161 6.55 -2.42 18.62
N LYS A 162 7.35 -3.47 18.60
CA LYS A 162 8.23 -3.87 19.69
C LYS A 162 9.66 -3.99 19.17
N TYR A 163 10.62 -3.75 20.05
CA TYR A 163 12.03 -3.89 19.75
C TYR A 163 12.52 -5.29 20.11
N TYR A 164 13.44 -5.81 19.30
CA TYR A 164 14.08 -7.10 19.50
C TYR A 164 15.58 -6.97 19.26
N ASN A 165 16.37 -7.71 20.03
CA ASN A 165 17.80 -7.85 19.79
C ASN A 165 18.06 -8.83 18.64
N LYS A 166 19.34 -9.00 18.27
CA LYS A 166 19.77 -9.90 17.20
C LYS A 166 19.36 -11.36 17.44
N GLU A 167 19.30 -11.78 18.69
CA GLU A 167 18.91 -13.14 19.12
C GLU A 167 17.39 -13.34 19.13
N GLY A 168 16.59 -12.31 18.84
CA GLY A 168 15.13 -12.37 18.84
C GLY A 168 14.50 -12.18 20.23
N ASN A 169 15.27 -11.79 21.25
CA ASN A 169 14.73 -11.47 22.56
C ASN A 169 14.17 -10.05 22.57
N ARG A 170 13.02 -9.88 23.18
CA ARG A 170 12.40 -8.55 23.33
C ARG A 170 13.27 -7.64 24.19
N ILE A 171 13.55 -6.45 23.68
CA ILE A 171 14.23 -5.38 24.42
C ILE A 171 13.16 -4.48 25.03
N TYR A 172 13.20 -4.29 26.33
CA TYR A 172 12.33 -3.36 27.04
C TYR A 172 13.09 -2.04 27.20
N GLU A 173 12.99 -1.15 26.23
CA GLU A 173 13.43 0.23 26.38
C GLU A 173 12.29 1.03 26.98
N ASN A 174 12.42 1.42 28.25
CA ASN A 174 11.51 2.27 29.03
C ASN A 174 10.01 2.00 28.84
N ALA A 175 9.32 1.62 29.91
CA ALA A 175 7.88 1.32 29.94
C ALA A 175 6.95 2.43 29.37
N ASP A 176 7.46 3.63 29.18
CA ASP A 176 6.76 4.78 28.60
C ASP A 176 6.66 4.74 27.07
N LEU A 177 7.41 3.87 26.38
CA LEU A 177 7.39 3.74 24.92
C LEU A 177 6.36 2.72 24.41
N GLU A 178 5.73 1.96 25.30
CA GLU A 178 4.65 1.05 24.96
C GLU A 178 3.29 1.77 24.90
N LYS A 179 3.16 2.80 24.08
CA LYS A 179 1.85 3.42 23.82
C LYS A 179 1.14 2.64 22.72
N ASP A 180 -0.06 2.17 23.03
CA ASP A 180 -0.97 1.62 22.04
C ASP A 180 -1.22 2.66 20.92
N PHE A 181 -1.00 2.25 19.67
CA PHE A 181 -1.33 3.01 18.47
C PHE A 181 -1.02 4.52 18.56
N ASN A 182 0.21 4.93 18.67
CA ASN A 182 0.64 6.31 18.41
C ASN A 182 2.15 6.51 18.58
N GLN A 183 2.94 5.48 18.33
CA GLN A 183 4.39 5.62 18.51
C GLN A 183 5.05 6.39 17.37
N SER A 184 4.39 6.58 16.25
CA SER A 184 4.98 7.30 15.14
C SER A 184 4.11 8.38 14.53
N GLY A 185 2.82 8.38 14.54
CA GLY A 185 1.94 9.46 14.02
C GLY A 185 2.48 10.31 12.86
N GLU A 186 3.41 9.76 12.07
CA GLU A 186 4.20 10.50 11.09
C GLU A 186 3.38 10.74 9.83
N GLU A 187 3.40 11.97 9.35
CA GLU A 187 2.89 12.31 8.03
C GLU A 187 4.00 12.11 7.00
N LEU A 188 3.86 11.12 6.14
CA LEU A 188 4.88 10.77 5.15
C LEU A 188 4.30 10.22 3.86
N VAL A 189 5.15 10.16 2.84
CA VAL A 189 4.87 9.45 1.61
C VAL A 189 5.27 7.98 1.80
N TYR A 190 4.30 7.08 1.72
CA TYR A 190 4.54 5.65 1.95
C TYR A 190 4.04 4.75 0.81
N LYS A 191 3.43 5.33 -0.22
CA LYS A 191 2.87 4.61 -1.36
C LYS A 191 3.26 5.33 -2.65
N GLY A 192 3.71 4.58 -3.66
CA GLY A 192 4.05 5.19 -4.94
C GLY A 192 4.64 4.19 -5.92
N GLY A 193 4.79 4.62 -7.17
CA GLY A 193 5.42 3.81 -8.19
C GLY A 193 4.88 3.98 -9.59
N VAL A 194 5.22 3.00 -10.40
CA VAL A 194 4.81 2.87 -11.80
C VAL A 194 4.14 1.52 -11.98
N MET A 195 2.82 1.51 -12.15
CA MET A 195 2.06 0.29 -12.38
C MET A 195 1.83 0.03 -13.87
N LEU A 196 2.10 -1.18 -14.30
CA LEU A 196 1.53 -1.71 -15.54
C LEU A 196 0.12 -2.21 -15.22
N THR A 197 -0.88 -1.73 -15.97
CA THR A 197 -2.28 -2.12 -15.80
C THR A 197 -2.78 -2.84 -17.04
N TYR A 198 -3.54 -3.91 -16.83
CA TYR A 198 -4.17 -4.71 -17.88
C TYR A 198 -5.68 -4.71 -17.70
N LYS A 199 -6.43 -4.33 -18.74
CA LYS A 199 -7.90 -4.34 -18.77
C LYS A 199 -8.39 -5.73 -19.13
N LEU A 200 -9.27 -6.27 -18.30
CA LEU A 200 -9.96 -7.53 -18.52
C LEU A 200 -11.17 -7.35 -19.44
#